data_c13b0177b0a3a48d935836b18f7ea2f5
#
_entry.id   c13b0177b0a3a48d935836b18f7ea2f5
#
_cell.length_a   1.000
_cell.length_b   1.000
_cell.length_c   1.000
_cell.angle_alpha   90.00
_cell.angle_beta   90.00
_cell.angle_gamma   90.00
#
_symmetry.space_group_name_H-M   'P 1'
#
loop_
_entity.id
_entity.type
_entity.pdbx_description
1 polymer ?
#
loop_
_entity_poly.entity_id
_entity_poly.type
_entity_poly.pdbx_seq_one_letter_code
_entity_poly.pdbx_strand_id
1 'polypeptide(L)'
;MSLTLKQTLTPYQRNATAVRGTKVGEVKVKGNFVYITNRNDKKFNGNDSLTQYTISPNGSLTWTANTSSYGTYPRTFDINKAGDFVAIGDQTTSNVAIVPRDPKTGKLGERVADLRIGAAGIPENEDGLSAVVWAE
;
A
#
# COMPACT_ATOMS: atom_id res chain seq x y z
N MET A 1 -24.39 -18.99 -3.04
CA MET A 1 -23.11 -18.58 -3.63
C MET A 1 -22.01 -19.12 -2.74
N SER A 2 -21.02 -19.82 -3.27
CA SER A 2 -19.87 -20.36 -2.51
C SER A 2 -18.59 -19.62 -2.89
N LEU A 3 -17.73 -19.37 -1.91
CA LEU A 3 -16.41 -18.83 -2.13
C LEU A 3 -15.39 -19.98 -2.23
N THR A 4 -14.49 -19.90 -3.21
CA THR A 4 -13.42 -20.87 -3.39
C THR A 4 -12.09 -20.15 -3.39
N LEU A 5 -11.13 -20.58 -2.53
CA LEU A 5 -9.76 -20.07 -2.53
C LEU A 5 -9.09 -20.40 -3.87
N LYS A 6 -8.64 -19.40 -4.59
CA LYS A 6 -7.99 -19.55 -5.89
C LYS A 6 -6.48 -19.41 -5.81
N GLN A 7 -5.97 -18.52 -4.94
CA GLN A 7 -4.54 -18.22 -4.89
C GLN A 7 -4.16 -17.70 -3.50
N THR A 8 -2.96 -18.04 -3.05
CA THR A 8 -2.29 -17.46 -1.88
C THR A 8 -0.95 -16.89 -2.31
N LEU A 9 -0.67 -15.63 -1.95
CA LEU A 9 0.55 -14.92 -2.32
C LEU A 9 1.19 -14.27 -1.10
N THR A 10 2.51 -14.09 -1.18
CA THR A 10 3.24 -13.21 -0.28
C THR A 10 3.25 -11.79 -0.86
N PRO A 11 3.34 -10.73 -0.03
CA PRO A 11 3.42 -9.35 -0.52
C PRO A 11 4.81 -8.99 -1.09
N TYR A 12 5.67 -9.96 -1.33
CA TYR A 12 7.03 -9.77 -1.82
C TYR A 12 7.29 -10.59 -3.07
N GLN A 13 8.38 -10.24 -3.76
CA GLN A 13 8.87 -11.05 -4.87
C GLN A 13 9.03 -12.51 -4.43
N ARG A 14 8.80 -13.44 -5.35
CA ARG A 14 8.96 -14.89 -5.10
C ARG A 14 10.31 -15.16 -4.44
N ASN A 15 10.30 -15.97 -3.38
CA ASN A 15 11.45 -16.33 -2.55
C ASN A 15 12.01 -15.22 -1.65
N ALA A 16 11.42 -14.03 -1.60
CA ALA A 16 11.80 -13.03 -0.62
C ALA A 16 11.19 -13.36 0.76
N THR A 17 11.99 -13.21 1.79
CA THR A 17 11.56 -13.43 3.18
C THR A 17 10.94 -12.16 3.74
N ALA A 18 9.77 -12.27 4.34
CA ALA A 18 9.16 -11.18 5.09
C ALA A 18 9.93 -10.92 6.39
N VAL A 19 10.06 -9.65 6.76
CA VAL A 19 10.54 -9.29 8.11
C VAL A 19 9.55 -9.82 9.15
N ARG A 20 10.05 -10.38 10.24
CA ARG A 20 9.20 -10.88 11.32
C ARG A 20 8.31 -9.75 11.87
N GLY A 21 7.03 -10.03 12.00
CA GLY A 21 6.05 -9.05 12.47
C GLY A 21 5.44 -8.19 11.37
N THR A 22 5.81 -8.39 10.09
CA THR A 22 5.12 -7.75 8.97
C THR A 22 3.65 -8.18 8.91
N LYS A 23 2.76 -7.22 8.69
CA LYS A 23 1.32 -7.45 8.53
C LYS A 23 0.83 -6.78 7.26
N VAL A 24 -0.02 -7.48 6.53
CA VAL A 24 -0.79 -6.88 5.44
C VAL A 24 -1.86 -5.97 6.04
N GLY A 25 -2.03 -4.81 5.44
CA GLY A 25 -3.05 -3.84 5.83
C GLY A 25 -4.20 -3.76 4.83
N GLU A 26 -4.44 -2.58 4.29
CA GLU A 26 -5.52 -2.33 3.34
C GLU A 26 -5.20 -2.87 1.95
N VAL A 27 -6.23 -3.26 1.20
CA VAL A 27 -6.16 -3.71 -0.20
C VAL A 27 -7.12 -2.91 -1.05
N LYS A 28 -6.66 -2.42 -2.21
CA LYS A 28 -7.50 -1.75 -3.23
C LYS A 28 -7.19 -2.23 -4.63
N VAL A 29 -8.21 -2.18 -5.47
CA VAL A 29 -8.13 -2.54 -6.89
C VAL A 29 -8.43 -1.31 -7.74
N LYS A 30 -7.60 -1.06 -8.75
CA LYS A 30 -7.83 -0.02 -9.76
C LYS A 30 -7.42 -0.54 -11.14
N GLY A 31 -8.40 -0.71 -12.03
CA GLY A 31 -8.18 -1.38 -13.31
C GLY A 31 -7.67 -2.82 -13.12
N ASN A 32 -6.62 -3.18 -13.82
CA ASN A 32 -6.00 -4.51 -13.73
C ASN A 32 -4.89 -4.60 -12.67
N PHE A 33 -4.95 -3.78 -11.63
CA PHE A 33 -3.91 -3.73 -10.61
C PHE A 33 -4.50 -3.82 -9.21
N VAL A 34 -3.82 -4.58 -8.34
CA VAL A 34 -4.13 -4.69 -6.91
C VAL A 34 -2.97 -4.08 -6.14
N TYR A 35 -3.29 -3.30 -5.13
CA TYR A 35 -2.32 -2.70 -4.20
C TYR A 35 -2.63 -3.15 -2.78
N ILE A 36 -1.58 -3.39 -2.00
CA ILE A 36 -1.67 -3.82 -0.61
C ILE A 36 -0.65 -3.04 0.21
N THR A 37 -1.03 -2.54 1.37
CA THR A 37 -0.07 -1.96 2.32
C THR A 37 0.59 -3.04 3.16
N ASN A 38 1.90 -2.92 3.41
CA ASN A 38 2.67 -3.80 4.29
C ASN A 38 3.14 -3.01 5.51
N ARG A 39 2.60 -3.34 6.66
CA ARG A 39 2.93 -2.68 7.93
C ARG A 39 4.12 -3.38 8.60
N ASN A 40 5.05 -2.59 9.15
CA ASN A 40 6.22 -3.05 9.88
C ASN A 40 7.19 -3.90 9.05
N ASP A 41 7.28 -3.68 7.74
CA ASP A 41 8.24 -4.38 6.88
C ASP A 41 9.57 -3.63 6.71
N LYS A 42 9.60 -2.34 6.98
CA LYS A 42 10.79 -1.47 7.01
C LYS A 42 11.70 -1.58 5.78
N LYS A 43 11.09 -1.93 4.64
CA LYS A 43 11.79 -2.32 3.42
C LYS A 43 12.55 -1.17 2.75
N PHE A 44 12.15 0.07 3.00
CA PHE A 44 12.70 1.27 2.36
C PHE A 44 13.35 2.20 3.39
N ASN A 45 14.58 1.87 3.84
CA ASN A 45 15.34 2.65 4.81
C ASN A 45 14.54 2.98 6.09
N GLY A 46 13.86 1.99 6.63
CA GLY A 46 13.00 2.14 7.81
C GLY A 46 11.55 2.49 7.51
N ASN A 47 11.23 2.95 6.31
CA ASN A 47 9.85 3.11 5.87
C ASN A 47 9.27 1.76 5.42
N ASP A 48 7.97 1.62 5.60
CA ASP A 48 7.20 0.47 5.16
C ASP A 48 6.86 0.56 3.66
N SER A 49 6.12 -0.42 3.14
CA SER A 49 5.88 -0.50 1.70
C SER A 49 4.43 -0.74 1.30
N LEU A 50 4.17 -0.47 0.01
CA LEU A 50 3.04 -1.00 -0.73
C LEU A 50 3.51 -2.06 -1.71
N THR A 51 2.71 -3.11 -1.90
CA THR A 51 2.90 -4.11 -2.95
C THR A 51 1.91 -3.88 -4.08
N GLN A 52 2.38 -3.99 -5.30
CA GLN A 52 1.57 -4.00 -6.51
C GLN A 52 1.55 -5.40 -7.12
N TYR A 53 0.34 -5.82 -7.54
CA TYR A 53 0.11 -7.00 -8.38
C TYR A 53 -0.61 -6.60 -9.66
N THR A 54 -0.36 -7.35 -10.73
CA THR A 54 -1.16 -7.30 -11.96
C THR A 54 -2.17 -8.44 -11.97
N ILE A 55 -3.40 -8.14 -12.40
CA ILE A 55 -4.47 -9.12 -12.58
C ILE A 55 -4.39 -9.65 -14.02
N SER A 56 -4.18 -10.95 -14.18
CA SER A 56 -4.19 -11.62 -15.47
C SER A 56 -5.63 -11.84 -15.98
N PRO A 57 -5.85 -12.08 -17.29
CA PRO A 57 -7.19 -12.32 -17.83
C PRO A 57 -7.96 -13.47 -17.18
N ASN A 58 -7.27 -14.47 -16.63
CA ASN A 58 -7.87 -15.57 -15.88
C ASN A 58 -8.12 -15.24 -14.40
N GLY A 59 -7.88 -13.99 -13.98
CA GLY A 59 -8.07 -13.51 -12.62
C GLY A 59 -6.92 -13.81 -11.64
N SER A 60 -5.83 -14.46 -12.09
CA SER A 60 -4.68 -14.69 -11.21
C SER A 60 -3.86 -13.43 -11.03
N LEU A 61 -3.24 -13.29 -9.85
CA LEU A 61 -2.38 -12.17 -9.49
C LEU A 61 -0.91 -12.52 -9.69
N THR A 62 -0.17 -11.60 -10.29
CA THR A 62 1.29 -11.69 -10.40
C THR A 62 1.92 -10.51 -9.70
N TRP A 63 2.86 -10.77 -8.79
CA TRP A 63 3.64 -9.73 -8.11
C TRP A 63 4.40 -8.88 -9.15
N THR A 64 4.38 -7.56 -8.98
CA THR A 64 5.01 -6.61 -9.91
C THR A 64 6.10 -5.79 -9.23
N ALA A 65 5.78 -5.17 -8.09
CA ALA A 65 6.71 -4.27 -7.40
C ALA A 65 6.38 -4.09 -5.92
N ASN A 66 7.37 -3.63 -5.16
CA ASN A 66 7.19 -2.93 -3.90
C ASN A 66 7.63 -1.48 -4.05
N THR A 67 6.91 -0.55 -3.44
CA THR A 67 7.20 0.89 -3.42
C THR A 67 7.13 1.38 -1.98
N SER A 68 7.94 2.38 -1.60
CA SER A 68 7.89 2.97 -0.27
C SER A 68 6.51 3.57 0.02
N SER A 69 6.03 3.42 1.28
CA SER A 69 4.89 4.21 1.78
C SER A 69 5.30 5.65 2.14
N TYR A 70 6.61 5.90 2.28
CA TYR A 70 7.21 7.15 2.74
C TYR A 70 6.94 7.49 4.21
N GLY A 71 6.54 6.50 4.97
CA GLY A 71 6.31 6.53 6.40
C GLY A 71 6.32 5.13 6.98
N THR A 72 5.73 4.99 8.15
CA THR A 72 5.65 3.72 8.85
C THR A 72 4.24 3.38 9.27
N TYR A 73 3.90 2.12 9.18
CA TYR A 73 2.58 1.58 9.48
C TYR A 73 1.49 2.10 8.53
N PRO A 74 1.62 1.89 7.20
CA PRO A 74 0.62 2.32 6.22
C PRO A 74 -0.68 1.55 6.46
N ARG A 75 -1.58 2.16 7.23
CA ARG A 75 -2.85 1.58 7.62
C ARG A 75 -3.89 1.69 6.52
N THR A 76 -3.83 2.77 5.76
CA THR A 76 -4.83 3.15 4.78
C THR A 76 -4.17 3.75 3.54
N PHE A 77 -4.82 3.66 2.41
CA PHE A 77 -4.49 4.43 1.22
C PHE A 77 -5.72 4.57 0.34
N ASP A 78 -5.71 5.57 -0.52
CA ASP A 78 -6.78 5.74 -1.49
C ASP A 78 -6.23 6.15 -2.86
N ILE A 79 -6.90 5.72 -3.91
CA ILE A 79 -6.56 6.01 -5.31
C ILE A 79 -7.63 6.95 -5.83
N ASN A 80 -7.23 8.12 -6.34
CA ASN A 80 -8.18 9.11 -6.84
C ASN A 80 -9.01 8.58 -8.03
N LYS A 81 -10.09 9.27 -8.34
CA LYS A 81 -11.04 8.87 -9.38
C LYS A 81 -10.37 8.69 -10.75
N ALA A 82 -9.49 9.61 -11.13
CA ALA A 82 -8.71 9.53 -12.36
C ALA A 82 -7.75 8.34 -12.37
N GLY A 83 -7.29 7.88 -11.21
CA GLY A 83 -6.40 6.74 -11.05
C GLY A 83 -4.92 7.08 -11.29
N ASP A 84 -4.57 8.35 -11.26
CA ASP A 84 -3.21 8.86 -11.50
C ASP A 84 -2.46 9.30 -10.23
N PHE A 85 -3.15 9.34 -9.06
CA PHE A 85 -2.54 9.59 -7.76
C PHE A 85 -3.02 8.61 -6.70
N VAL A 86 -2.13 8.33 -5.76
CA VAL A 86 -2.39 7.55 -4.54
C VAL A 86 -2.03 8.39 -3.33
N ALA A 87 -2.96 8.51 -2.38
CA ALA A 87 -2.71 9.06 -1.05
C ALA A 87 -2.47 7.90 -0.08
N ILE A 88 -1.33 7.88 0.59
CA ILE A 88 -0.94 6.83 1.52
C ILE A 88 -0.93 7.42 2.92
N GLY A 89 -1.70 6.82 3.83
CA GLY A 89 -1.78 7.23 5.23
C GLY A 89 -0.96 6.33 6.13
N ASP A 90 0.15 6.84 6.64
CA ASP A 90 1.06 6.15 7.54
C ASP A 90 0.71 6.47 8.99
N GLN A 91 0.21 5.47 9.72
CA GLN A 91 -0.32 5.65 11.08
C GLN A 91 0.74 6.08 12.08
N THR A 92 1.89 5.38 12.13
CA THR A 92 2.91 5.64 13.15
C THR A 92 3.65 6.95 12.91
N THR A 93 4.03 7.26 11.68
CA THR A 93 4.65 8.55 11.35
C THR A 93 3.65 9.69 11.26
N SER A 94 2.34 9.38 11.26
CA SER A 94 1.23 10.33 11.21
C SER A 94 1.33 11.32 10.04
N ASN A 95 1.61 10.78 8.86
CA ASN A 95 1.72 11.56 7.62
C ASN A 95 0.86 10.98 6.50
N VAL A 96 0.53 11.83 5.54
CA VAL A 96 -0.04 11.43 4.24
C VAL A 96 0.98 11.72 3.16
N ALA A 97 1.40 10.69 2.45
CA ALA A 97 2.25 10.80 1.28
C ALA A 97 1.40 10.71 0.00
N ILE A 98 1.65 11.60 -0.96
CA ILE A 98 1.04 11.57 -2.29
C ILE A 98 2.05 11.08 -3.29
N VAL A 99 1.71 10.01 -4.01
CA VAL A 99 2.55 9.46 -5.06
C VAL A 99 1.78 9.40 -6.39
N PRO A 100 2.41 9.74 -7.52
CA PRO A 100 1.81 9.56 -8.83
C PRO A 100 1.67 8.05 -9.14
N ARG A 101 0.65 7.73 -9.89
CA ARG A 101 0.39 6.39 -10.41
C ARG A 101 0.23 6.46 -11.92
N ASP A 102 0.93 5.64 -12.65
CA ASP A 102 0.68 5.47 -14.08
C ASP A 102 -0.58 4.62 -14.30
N PRO A 103 -1.67 5.17 -14.87
CA PRO A 103 -2.91 4.43 -15.08
C PRO A 103 -2.78 3.21 -16.02
N LYS A 104 -1.79 3.20 -16.92
CA LYS A 104 -1.58 2.12 -17.89
C LYS A 104 -0.81 0.94 -17.31
N THR A 105 0.24 1.22 -16.54
CA THR A 105 1.12 0.20 -15.96
C THR A 105 0.85 -0.08 -14.50
N GLY A 106 0.05 0.77 -13.84
CA GLY A 106 -0.21 0.73 -12.41
C GLY A 106 0.99 1.12 -11.54
N LYS A 107 2.15 1.44 -12.15
CA LYS A 107 3.39 1.73 -11.42
C LYS A 107 3.24 3.00 -10.59
N LEU A 108 3.67 2.90 -9.31
CA LEU A 108 3.78 4.05 -8.41
C LEU A 108 5.12 4.75 -8.64
N GLY A 109 5.09 6.08 -8.70
CA GLY A 109 6.27 6.92 -8.84
C GLY A 109 6.84 7.40 -7.51
N GLU A 110 7.76 8.37 -7.60
CA GLU A 110 8.32 9.03 -6.42
C GLU A 110 7.30 9.96 -5.76
N ARG A 111 7.41 10.13 -4.45
CA ARG A 111 6.55 11.01 -3.66
C ARG A 111 6.61 12.45 -4.17
N VAL A 112 5.45 13.06 -4.45
CA VAL A 112 5.32 14.46 -4.91
C VAL A 112 4.83 15.40 -3.81
N ALA A 113 4.20 14.88 -2.76
CA ALA A 113 3.79 15.67 -1.60
C ALA A 113 3.78 14.80 -0.34
N ASP A 114 3.95 15.45 0.81
CA ASP A 114 3.90 14.82 2.12
C ASP A 114 3.35 15.83 3.13
N LEU A 115 2.37 15.42 3.91
CA LEU A 115 1.78 16.25 4.95
C LEU A 115 1.77 15.46 6.27
N ARG A 116 2.47 15.98 7.26
CA ARG A 116 2.35 15.50 8.63
C ARG A 116 1.07 16.03 9.26
N ILE A 117 0.23 15.14 9.79
CA ILE A 117 -1.11 15.50 10.29
C ILE A 117 -1.14 15.62 11.82
N GLY A 118 -0.20 14.99 12.51
CA GLY A 118 -0.20 14.97 13.96
C GLY A 118 1.11 14.48 14.56
N ALA A 119 1.08 14.17 15.86
CA ALA A 119 2.20 13.52 16.52
C ALA A 119 2.39 12.09 16.00
N ALA A 120 3.61 11.58 16.11
CA ALA A 120 3.88 10.19 15.82
C ALA A 120 3.09 9.29 16.78
N GLY A 121 2.48 8.25 16.22
CA GLY A 121 1.78 7.22 16.97
C GLY A 121 2.72 6.11 17.44
N ILE A 122 2.16 5.13 18.13
CA ILE A 122 2.85 3.92 18.55
C ILE A 122 2.31 2.76 17.69
N PRO A 123 3.18 1.94 17.09
CA PRO A 123 2.73 0.78 16.32
C PRO A 123 1.78 -0.10 17.15
N GLU A 124 0.72 -0.61 16.51
CA GLU A 124 -0.33 -1.44 17.11
C GLU A 124 -1.27 -0.73 18.10
N ASN A 125 -1.04 0.55 18.41
CA ASN A 125 -2.01 1.35 19.16
C ASN A 125 -3.13 1.86 18.26
N GLU A 126 -4.21 2.37 18.86
CA GLU A 126 -5.34 2.99 18.16
C GLU A 126 -5.11 4.47 17.84
N ASP A 127 -3.95 5.02 18.21
CA ASP A 127 -3.56 6.39 17.98
C ASP A 127 -3.02 6.63 16.54
N GLY A 128 -2.93 7.89 16.15
CA GLY A 128 -2.43 8.30 14.83
C GLY A 128 -3.48 8.25 13.71
N LEU A 129 -3.01 8.37 12.48
CA LEU A 129 -3.84 8.41 11.29
C LEU A 129 -4.56 7.08 11.05
N SER A 130 -5.88 7.10 10.95
CA SER A 130 -6.70 5.89 10.76
C SER A 130 -7.28 5.72 9.35
N ALA A 131 -7.51 6.82 8.64
CA ALA A 131 -8.08 6.80 7.29
C ALA A 131 -7.61 7.97 6.42
N VAL A 132 -7.52 7.73 5.12
CA VAL A 132 -7.33 8.74 4.07
C VAL A 132 -8.28 8.43 2.92
N VAL A 133 -8.94 9.46 2.40
CA VAL A 133 -9.85 9.35 1.26
C VAL A 133 -9.73 10.59 0.38
N TRP A 134 -9.95 10.42 -0.93
CA TRP A 134 -10.08 11.54 -1.85
C TRP A 134 -11.50 12.10 -1.80
N ALA A 135 -11.63 13.42 -1.70
CA ALA A 135 -12.90 14.12 -1.78
C ALA A 135 -13.14 14.55 -3.24
N GLU A 136 -13.83 13.72 -4.03
CA GLU A 136 -14.12 13.91 -5.46
C GLU A 136 -15.57 13.59 -5.82
#